data_40fbf7b842d94b52388e1d2d91fe9a5b
#
_entry.id   40fbf7b842d94b52388e1d2d91fe9a5b
#
_cell.length_a   1.000
_cell.length_b   1.000
_cell.length_c   1.000
_cell.angle_alpha   90.00
_cell.angle_beta   90.00
_cell.angle_gamma   90.00
#
_symmetry.space_group_name_H-M   'P 1'
#
loop_
_entity.id
_entity.type
_entity.pdbx_description
1 polymer ?
#
loop_
_entity_poly.entity_id
_entity_poly.type
_entity_poly.pdbx_seq_one_letter_code
_entity_poly.pdbx_strand_id
1 'polypeptide(L)'
;YLDDQQTHVLPTNDDDLNWMALTLGFGDTSDFLAQLDAHRELVAQEFDRLLGLGEKTEAKGHGECKGCTPKNDYVDLASLLPDLNERLRERVAHWSEQPRIRALRDDGVQRLLKLLQRTNAWIDDGRVSEEAAVRWSDWMEPLLRRESYLALLIERPRVHEQLMRLLGLARWPAKYLQQHPGVIDELAGEALLAERFVPAEFEQELERRLESLQSTGQADEETLLNLLRRAHHAEVFRTLARDVEGRITVEQVADD
;
A
#
# COMPACT_ATOMS: atom_id res chain seq x y z
N TYR A 1 -24.40 -0.97 6.37
CA TYR A 1 -23.22 -0.47 7.10
C TYR A 1 -22.53 -1.69 7.73
N LEU A 2 -21.33 -2.04 7.24
CA LEU A 2 -20.52 -3.08 7.83
C LEU A 2 -19.96 -2.51 9.14
N ASP A 3 -20.23 -3.19 10.26
CA ASP A 3 -19.74 -2.87 11.61
C ASP A 3 -20.06 -1.45 12.14
N ASP A 4 -21.11 -0.80 11.62
CA ASP A 4 -21.55 0.54 12.03
C ASP A 4 -20.44 1.62 11.99
N GLN A 5 -19.39 1.40 11.19
CA GLN A 5 -18.27 2.33 11.07
C GLN A 5 -18.42 3.23 9.84
N GLN A 6 -18.27 4.53 10.03
CA GLN A 6 -18.01 5.44 8.92
C GLN A 6 -16.59 5.21 8.42
N THR A 7 -16.47 4.68 7.21
CA THR A 7 -15.17 4.47 6.59
C THR A 7 -15.14 5.10 5.19
N HIS A 8 -14.02 5.73 4.86
CA HIS A 8 -13.72 6.22 3.51
C HIS A 8 -12.91 5.21 2.68
N VAL A 9 -12.77 4.01 3.19
CA VAL A 9 -11.99 2.94 2.58
C VAL A 9 -12.91 1.79 2.21
N LEU A 10 -12.71 1.24 1.00
CA LEU A 10 -13.42 0.03 0.59
C LEU A 10 -13.06 -1.15 1.49
N PRO A 11 -14.00 -2.10 1.71
CA PRO A 11 -13.71 -3.31 2.43
C PRO A 11 -12.49 -4.04 1.87
N THR A 12 -11.70 -4.64 2.75
CA THR A 12 -10.55 -5.46 2.37
C THR A 12 -10.94 -6.91 2.10
N ASN A 13 -12.07 -7.35 2.65
CA ASN A 13 -12.63 -8.68 2.44
C ASN A 13 -13.43 -8.71 1.12
N ASP A 14 -13.23 -9.75 0.32
CA ASP A 14 -13.88 -9.90 -0.99
C ASP A 14 -15.38 -10.19 -0.87
N ASP A 15 -15.82 -10.88 0.18
CA ASP A 15 -17.25 -11.14 0.43
C ASP A 15 -17.99 -9.84 0.73
N ASP A 16 -17.41 -8.97 1.56
CA ASP A 16 -17.97 -7.66 1.90
C ASP A 16 -17.99 -6.73 0.67
N LEU A 17 -16.94 -6.79 -0.14
CA LEU A 17 -16.86 -6.02 -1.37
C LEU A 17 -17.88 -6.48 -2.39
N ASN A 18 -18.10 -7.79 -2.53
CA ASN A 18 -19.12 -8.38 -3.38
C ASN A 18 -20.53 -8.01 -2.89
N TRP A 19 -20.76 -8.10 -1.58
CA TRP A 19 -22.03 -7.67 -0.99
C TRP A 19 -22.32 -6.20 -1.28
N MET A 20 -21.30 -5.33 -1.16
CA MET A 20 -21.41 -3.91 -1.50
C MET A 20 -21.75 -3.71 -2.98
N ALA A 21 -21.08 -4.42 -3.90
CA ALA A 21 -21.33 -4.34 -5.33
C ALA A 21 -22.79 -4.71 -5.66
N LEU A 22 -23.26 -5.84 -5.14
CA LEU A 22 -24.64 -6.29 -5.33
C LEU A 22 -25.67 -5.32 -4.74
N THR A 23 -25.39 -4.74 -3.56
CA THR A 23 -26.26 -3.76 -2.91
C THR A 23 -26.39 -2.47 -3.74
N LEU A 24 -25.32 -2.09 -4.44
CA LEU A 24 -25.29 -0.93 -5.34
C LEU A 24 -25.86 -1.23 -6.74
N GLY A 25 -26.31 -2.48 -6.99
CA GLY A 25 -26.96 -2.88 -8.24
C GLY A 25 -25.99 -3.33 -9.35
N PHE A 26 -24.74 -3.62 -9.01
CA PHE A 26 -23.78 -4.19 -9.95
C PHE A 26 -23.93 -5.71 -10.06
N GLY A 27 -23.56 -6.27 -11.20
CA GLY A 27 -23.62 -7.72 -11.42
C GLY A 27 -22.60 -8.50 -10.58
N ASP A 28 -21.44 -7.94 -10.38
CA ASP A 28 -20.36 -8.49 -9.56
C ASP A 28 -19.40 -7.39 -9.07
N THR A 29 -18.41 -7.79 -8.27
CA THR A 29 -17.37 -6.91 -7.75
C THR A 29 -16.51 -6.30 -8.85
N SER A 30 -16.25 -7.02 -9.93
CA SER A 30 -15.42 -6.55 -11.04
C SER A 30 -16.06 -5.37 -11.76
N ASP A 31 -17.35 -5.48 -12.05
CA ASP A 31 -18.15 -4.41 -12.67
C ASP A 31 -18.19 -3.15 -11.78
N PHE A 32 -18.44 -3.35 -10.48
CA PHE A 32 -18.40 -2.26 -9.51
C PHE A 32 -17.07 -1.54 -9.49
N LEU A 33 -15.97 -2.29 -9.40
CA LEU A 33 -14.64 -1.73 -9.33
C LEU A 33 -14.24 -1.02 -10.64
N ALA A 34 -14.59 -1.59 -11.79
CA ALA A 34 -14.31 -0.99 -13.10
C ALA A 34 -15.03 0.36 -13.25
N GLN A 35 -16.28 0.45 -12.81
CA GLN A 35 -17.02 1.70 -12.86
C GLN A 35 -16.49 2.73 -11.86
N LEU A 36 -16.10 2.31 -10.68
CA LEU A 36 -15.45 3.19 -9.70
C LEU A 36 -14.13 3.77 -10.23
N ASP A 37 -13.33 2.96 -10.90
CA ASP A 37 -12.06 3.42 -11.48
C ASP A 37 -12.28 4.36 -12.68
N ALA A 38 -13.33 4.15 -13.48
CA ALA A 38 -13.72 5.11 -14.53
C ALA A 38 -14.08 6.48 -13.95
N HIS A 39 -14.80 6.53 -12.82
CA HIS A 39 -15.10 7.79 -12.14
C HIS A 39 -13.85 8.44 -11.54
N ARG A 40 -12.95 7.67 -10.97
CA ARG A 40 -11.66 8.18 -10.47
C ARG A 40 -10.81 8.79 -11.56
N GLU A 41 -10.77 8.17 -12.73
CA GLU A 41 -10.05 8.69 -13.89
C GLU A 41 -10.60 10.02 -14.34
N LEU A 42 -11.94 10.15 -14.43
CA LEU A 42 -12.61 11.42 -14.75
C LEU A 42 -12.24 12.53 -13.76
N VAL A 43 -12.26 12.22 -12.46
CA VAL A 43 -11.88 13.18 -11.41
C VAL A 43 -10.41 13.56 -11.53
N ALA A 44 -9.50 12.61 -11.78
CA ALA A 44 -8.09 12.87 -11.97
C ALA A 44 -7.83 13.78 -13.16
N GLN A 45 -8.47 13.52 -14.31
CA GLN A 45 -8.35 14.37 -15.51
C GLN A 45 -8.86 15.80 -15.28
N GLU A 46 -9.99 15.96 -14.58
CA GLU A 46 -10.51 17.28 -14.23
C GLU A 46 -9.59 18.02 -13.26
N PHE A 47 -9.00 17.29 -12.30
CA PHE A 47 -8.04 17.84 -11.36
C PHE A 47 -6.77 18.32 -12.07
N ASP A 48 -6.21 17.50 -12.97
CA ASP A 48 -5.05 17.87 -13.78
C ASP A 48 -5.33 19.07 -14.67
N ARG A 49 -6.54 19.14 -15.22
CA ARG A 49 -6.99 20.30 -16.02
C ARG A 49 -7.07 21.59 -15.19
N LEU A 50 -7.60 21.50 -13.97
CA LEU A 50 -7.74 22.64 -13.05
C LEU A 50 -6.40 23.16 -12.54
N LEU A 51 -5.45 22.23 -12.32
CA LEU A 51 -4.09 22.57 -11.85
C LEU A 51 -3.12 22.97 -12.97
N GLY A 52 -3.58 23.00 -14.24
CA GLY A 52 -2.73 23.33 -15.38
C GLY A 52 -1.62 22.32 -15.68
N LEU A 53 -1.74 21.10 -15.15
CA LEU A 53 -0.80 19.99 -15.39
C LEU A 53 -1.04 19.30 -16.74
N GLY A 54 -2.15 19.66 -17.44
CA GLY A 54 -2.63 19.03 -18.66
C GLY A 54 -2.09 19.60 -19.99
N GLU A 55 -1.16 20.56 -19.99
CA GLU A 55 -0.59 21.09 -21.25
C GLU A 55 0.72 20.38 -21.60
N LYS A 56 0.62 19.19 -22.18
CA LYS A 56 1.53 18.69 -23.23
C LYS A 56 1.04 17.38 -23.82
N THR A 57 -0.05 17.43 -24.59
CA THR A 57 -0.18 16.55 -25.76
C THR A 57 -1.26 17.11 -26.69
N GLU A 58 -0.83 17.45 -27.89
CA GLU A 58 -1.65 17.97 -28.97
C GLU A 58 -2.83 17.06 -29.30
N ALA A 59 -3.99 17.70 -29.46
CA ALA A 59 -5.19 17.08 -29.98
C ALA A 59 -4.91 16.36 -31.31
N LYS A 60 -4.99 15.06 -31.31
CA LYS A 60 -5.24 14.26 -32.51
C LYS A 60 -6.50 13.44 -32.31
N GLY A 61 -7.52 13.86 -33.04
CA GLY A 61 -8.56 13.09 -33.67
C GLY A 61 -9.36 12.12 -32.80
N HIS A 62 -10.68 12.26 -32.85
CA HIS A 62 -11.65 11.25 -32.46
C HIS A 62 -11.22 9.85 -32.91
N GLY A 63 -10.48 9.16 -32.08
CA GLY A 63 -10.20 7.72 -32.15
C GLY A 63 -10.97 7.08 -31.03
N GLU A 64 -11.75 6.06 -31.36
CA GLU A 64 -12.44 5.18 -30.44
C GLU A 64 -11.57 4.90 -29.21
N CYS A 65 -12.11 5.16 -28.02
CA CYS A 65 -11.47 4.80 -26.76
C CYS A 65 -11.22 3.30 -26.72
N LYS A 66 -10.04 2.85 -27.15
CA LYS A 66 -9.61 1.44 -27.07
C LYS A 66 -9.35 0.96 -25.63
N GLY A 67 -9.65 1.78 -24.62
CA GLY A 67 -9.45 1.47 -23.20
C GLY A 67 -10.73 1.26 -22.39
N CYS A 68 -11.91 1.47 -22.96
CA CYS A 68 -13.19 1.40 -22.25
C CYS A 68 -13.96 0.10 -22.41
N THR A 69 -13.40 -0.91 -23.09
CA THR A 69 -13.95 -2.26 -23.01
C THR A 69 -13.46 -2.88 -21.71
N PRO A 70 -14.35 -3.42 -20.87
CA PRO A 70 -13.91 -4.26 -19.75
C PRO A 70 -13.14 -5.40 -20.38
N LYS A 71 -11.82 -5.42 -20.24
CA LYS A 71 -11.01 -6.58 -20.58
C LYS A 71 -11.39 -7.64 -19.56
N ASN A 72 -12.33 -8.48 -19.94
CA ASN A 72 -12.66 -9.73 -19.24
C ASN A 72 -11.56 -10.78 -19.48
N ASP A 73 -10.35 -10.31 -19.84
CA ASP A 73 -9.21 -11.18 -20.08
C ASP A 73 -8.62 -11.55 -18.71
N TYR A 74 -8.79 -12.81 -18.37
CA TYR A 74 -8.14 -13.46 -17.24
C TYR A 74 -6.62 -13.22 -17.34
N VAL A 75 -6.09 -12.40 -16.46
CA VAL A 75 -4.65 -12.16 -16.36
C VAL A 75 -4.07 -13.23 -15.46
N ASP A 76 -3.54 -14.29 -16.05
CA ASP A 76 -2.79 -15.30 -15.30
C ASP A 76 -1.37 -14.79 -15.03
N LEU A 77 -1.22 -14.15 -13.88
CA LEU A 77 0.07 -13.60 -13.41
C LEU A 77 1.15 -14.69 -13.29
N ALA A 78 0.75 -15.92 -12.93
CA ALA A 78 1.68 -17.03 -12.78
C ALA A 78 2.24 -17.49 -14.13
N SER A 79 1.42 -17.47 -15.19
CA SER A 79 1.87 -17.80 -16.54
C SER A 79 2.79 -16.75 -17.16
N LEU A 80 2.65 -15.48 -16.72
CA LEU A 80 3.53 -14.38 -17.15
C LEU A 80 4.92 -14.44 -16.49
N LEU A 81 5.08 -15.22 -15.42
CA LEU A 81 6.31 -15.38 -14.66
C LEU A 81 6.62 -16.87 -14.44
N PRO A 82 7.11 -17.58 -15.47
CA PRO A 82 7.32 -19.02 -15.41
C PRO A 82 8.40 -19.45 -14.41
N ASP A 83 9.34 -18.56 -14.08
CA ASP A 83 10.49 -18.84 -13.23
C ASP A 83 10.27 -18.42 -11.75
N LEU A 84 9.01 -18.16 -11.33
CA LEU A 84 8.74 -17.85 -9.93
C LEU A 84 9.04 -19.04 -9.01
N ASN A 85 9.60 -18.73 -7.82
CA ASN A 85 9.68 -19.66 -6.71
C ASN A 85 8.32 -20.34 -6.47
N GLU A 86 8.30 -21.63 -6.18
CA GLU A 86 7.07 -22.44 -6.10
C GLU A 86 6.06 -21.89 -5.10
N ARG A 87 6.50 -21.55 -3.89
CA ARG A 87 5.62 -21.00 -2.84
C ARG A 87 5.03 -19.63 -3.21
N LEU A 88 5.83 -18.78 -3.86
CA LEU A 88 5.36 -17.49 -4.36
C LEU A 88 4.38 -17.68 -5.53
N ARG A 89 4.63 -18.65 -6.40
CA ARG A 89 3.75 -18.99 -7.53
C ARG A 89 2.38 -19.44 -7.06
N GLU A 90 2.29 -20.29 -6.04
CA GLU A 90 1.02 -20.73 -5.46
C GLU A 90 0.18 -19.55 -4.97
N ARG A 91 0.81 -18.57 -4.29
CA ARG A 91 0.12 -17.36 -3.82
C ARG A 91 -0.37 -16.48 -4.98
N VAL A 92 0.49 -16.27 -5.97
CA VAL A 92 0.18 -15.44 -7.15
C VAL A 92 -0.90 -16.09 -8.03
N ALA A 93 -0.93 -17.42 -8.15
CA ALA A 93 -1.99 -18.13 -8.86
C ALA A 93 -3.36 -17.84 -8.25
N HIS A 94 -3.47 -17.84 -6.93
CA HIS A 94 -4.71 -17.48 -6.23
C HIS A 94 -5.15 -16.03 -6.53
N TRP A 95 -4.21 -15.09 -6.63
CA TRP A 95 -4.53 -13.69 -6.94
C TRP A 95 -5.21 -13.53 -8.30
N SER A 96 -4.83 -14.32 -9.31
CA SER A 96 -5.39 -14.25 -10.66
C SER A 96 -6.90 -14.48 -10.70
N GLU A 97 -7.44 -15.18 -9.70
CA GLU A 97 -8.87 -15.44 -9.56
C GLU A 97 -9.63 -14.29 -8.89
N GLN A 98 -8.92 -13.39 -8.21
CA GLN A 98 -9.54 -12.35 -7.41
C GLN A 98 -10.08 -11.19 -8.27
N PRO A 99 -11.28 -10.67 -7.93
CA PRO A 99 -11.86 -9.51 -8.62
C PRO A 99 -10.95 -8.27 -8.60
N ARG A 100 -10.12 -8.13 -7.56
CA ARG A 100 -9.18 -7.01 -7.39
C ARG A 100 -8.09 -7.00 -8.45
N ILE A 101 -7.59 -8.17 -8.83
CA ILE A 101 -6.58 -8.32 -9.90
C ILE A 101 -7.20 -8.07 -11.27
N ARG A 102 -8.41 -8.60 -11.50
CA ARG A 102 -9.14 -8.38 -12.76
C ARG A 102 -9.46 -6.90 -13.00
N ALA A 103 -9.64 -6.13 -11.94
CA ALA A 103 -9.89 -4.70 -11.99
C ALA A 103 -8.63 -3.83 -12.04
N LEU A 104 -7.42 -4.42 -11.98
CA LEU A 104 -6.18 -3.65 -12.12
C LEU A 104 -6.03 -3.14 -13.56
N ARG A 105 -5.60 -1.88 -13.67
CA ARG A 105 -5.18 -1.31 -14.94
C ARG A 105 -3.88 -1.93 -15.41
N ASP A 106 -3.60 -1.85 -16.70
CA ASP A 106 -2.38 -2.42 -17.31
C ASP A 106 -1.10 -1.94 -16.57
N ASP A 107 -1.04 -0.67 -16.16
CA ASP A 107 0.07 -0.11 -15.38
C ASP A 107 0.23 -0.76 -14.00
N GLY A 108 -0.88 -1.02 -13.32
CA GLY A 108 -0.89 -1.72 -12.02
C GLY A 108 -0.39 -3.14 -12.15
N VAL A 109 -0.84 -3.86 -13.19
CA VAL A 109 -0.36 -5.20 -13.51
C VAL A 109 1.15 -5.20 -13.78
N GLN A 110 1.65 -4.26 -14.59
CA GLN A 110 3.08 -4.15 -14.89
C GLN A 110 3.93 -3.84 -13.64
N ARG A 111 3.44 -2.99 -12.76
CA ARG A 111 4.10 -2.71 -11.47
C ARG A 111 4.14 -3.96 -10.60
N LEU A 112 3.04 -4.69 -10.51
CA LEU A 112 2.96 -5.93 -9.74
C LEU A 112 3.91 -6.98 -10.28
N LEU A 113 3.96 -7.19 -11.60
CA LEU A 113 4.91 -8.10 -12.24
C LEU A 113 6.36 -7.76 -11.92
N LYS A 114 6.73 -6.47 -11.98
CA LYS A 114 8.08 -6.00 -11.61
C LYS A 114 8.41 -6.27 -10.14
N LEU A 115 7.43 -6.10 -9.23
CA LEU A 115 7.63 -6.40 -7.80
C LEU A 115 7.85 -7.90 -7.59
N LEU A 116 7.05 -8.75 -8.24
CA LEU A 116 7.18 -10.20 -8.17
C LEU A 116 8.52 -10.69 -8.72
N GLN A 117 8.94 -10.18 -9.89
CA GLN A 117 10.25 -10.49 -10.48
C GLN A 117 11.40 -10.11 -9.55
N ARG A 118 11.35 -8.90 -8.96
CA ARG A 118 12.37 -8.44 -8.01
C ARG A 118 12.40 -9.28 -6.75
N THR A 119 11.22 -9.62 -6.20
CA THR A 119 11.12 -10.50 -5.03
C THR A 119 11.71 -11.87 -5.33
N ASN A 120 11.40 -12.46 -6.48
CA ASN A 120 11.94 -13.73 -6.91
C ASN A 120 13.48 -13.70 -7.03
N ALA A 121 14.01 -12.69 -7.70
CA ALA A 121 15.46 -12.51 -7.82
C ALA A 121 16.15 -12.41 -6.45
N TRP A 122 15.52 -11.77 -5.47
CA TRP A 122 16.05 -11.69 -4.11
C TRP A 122 15.96 -13.01 -3.34
N ILE A 123 14.99 -13.86 -3.64
CA ILE A 123 14.95 -15.24 -3.10
C ILE A 123 16.10 -16.04 -3.69
N ASP A 124 16.30 -16.00 -5.01
CA ASP A 124 17.36 -16.72 -5.72
C ASP A 124 18.75 -16.29 -5.26
N ASP A 125 18.93 -14.99 -4.97
CA ASP A 125 20.18 -14.43 -4.43
C ASP A 125 20.37 -14.69 -2.92
N GLY A 126 19.40 -15.31 -2.25
CA GLY A 126 19.43 -15.56 -0.79
C GLY A 126 19.29 -14.29 0.07
N ARG A 127 18.91 -13.14 -0.51
CA ARG A 127 18.72 -11.87 0.21
C ARG A 127 17.42 -11.86 1.01
N VAL A 128 16.43 -12.59 0.57
CA VAL A 128 15.08 -12.67 1.14
C VAL A 128 14.71 -14.14 1.30
N SER A 129 14.13 -14.51 2.44
CA SER A 129 13.63 -15.87 2.64
C SER A 129 12.30 -16.09 1.92
N GLU A 130 12.01 -17.33 1.53
CA GLU A 130 10.71 -17.70 0.97
C GLU A 130 9.55 -17.34 1.91
N GLU A 131 9.75 -17.49 3.21
CA GLU A 131 8.75 -17.13 4.23
C GLU A 131 8.45 -15.62 4.22
N ALA A 132 9.47 -14.78 4.04
CA ALA A 132 9.29 -13.34 3.88
C ALA A 132 8.46 -13.02 2.63
N ALA A 133 8.73 -13.69 1.51
CA ALA A 133 8.00 -13.48 0.26
C ALA A 133 6.53 -13.91 0.38
N VAL A 134 6.25 -15.03 1.06
CA VAL A 134 4.88 -15.47 1.35
C VAL A 134 4.15 -14.44 2.22
N ARG A 135 4.75 -13.98 3.32
CA ARG A 135 4.14 -12.98 4.19
C ARG A 135 3.96 -11.62 3.51
N TRP A 136 4.88 -11.27 2.62
CA TRP A 136 4.75 -10.08 1.79
C TRP A 136 3.56 -10.21 0.83
N SER A 137 3.41 -11.36 0.19
CA SER A 137 2.27 -11.58 -0.71
C SER A 137 0.93 -11.53 0.04
N ASP A 138 0.84 -12.14 1.22
CA ASP A 138 -0.35 -12.08 2.08
C ASP A 138 -0.67 -10.63 2.54
N TRP A 139 0.38 -9.85 2.84
CA TRP A 139 0.22 -8.43 3.20
C TRP A 139 -0.19 -7.57 1.99
N MET A 140 0.38 -7.84 0.80
CA MET A 140 0.11 -7.08 -0.41
C MET A 140 -1.30 -7.33 -0.95
N GLU A 141 -1.85 -8.51 -0.79
CA GLU A 141 -3.14 -8.94 -1.36
C GLU A 141 -4.28 -7.92 -1.13
N PRO A 142 -4.58 -7.48 0.11
CA PRO A 142 -5.61 -6.46 0.33
C PRO A 142 -5.26 -5.07 -0.21
N LEU A 143 -3.99 -4.83 -0.55
CA LEU A 143 -3.48 -3.53 -1.00
C LEU A 143 -3.32 -3.45 -2.52
N LEU A 144 -3.58 -4.52 -3.28
CA LEU A 144 -3.34 -4.59 -4.72
C LEU A 144 -4.01 -3.47 -5.53
N ARG A 145 -5.14 -2.95 -5.05
CA ARG A 145 -5.82 -1.80 -5.68
C ARG A 145 -5.27 -0.43 -5.27
N ARG A 146 -4.44 -0.38 -4.26
CA ARG A 146 -3.80 0.87 -3.83
C ARG A 146 -2.53 1.10 -4.63
N GLU A 147 -2.67 1.66 -5.83
CA GLU A 147 -1.56 1.91 -6.75
C GLU A 147 -0.41 2.69 -6.12
N SER A 148 -0.69 3.53 -5.12
CA SER A 148 0.33 4.27 -4.36
C SER A 148 1.34 3.36 -3.66
N TYR A 149 0.89 2.20 -3.14
CA TYR A 149 1.81 1.24 -2.51
C TYR A 149 2.66 0.50 -3.53
N LEU A 150 2.06 0.10 -4.67
CA LEU A 150 2.80 -0.50 -5.78
C LEU A 150 3.85 0.48 -6.31
N ALA A 151 3.47 1.75 -6.50
CA ALA A 151 4.39 2.80 -6.94
C ALA A 151 5.52 3.03 -5.92
N LEU A 152 5.19 3.19 -4.63
CA LEU A 152 6.17 3.37 -3.55
C LEU A 152 7.23 2.26 -3.55
N LEU A 153 6.79 1.00 -3.57
CA LEU A 153 7.70 -0.14 -3.53
C LEU A 153 8.53 -0.26 -4.83
N ILE A 154 7.98 0.13 -5.99
CA ILE A 154 8.73 0.15 -7.25
C ILE A 154 9.80 1.24 -7.22
N GLU A 155 9.43 2.46 -6.84
CA GLU A 155 10.30 3.64 -6.87
C GLU A 155 11.38 3.59 -5.79
N ARG A 156 11.08 2.94 -4.67
CA ARG A 156 11.98 2.81 -3.51
C ARG A 156 12.32 1.35 -3.21
N PRO A 157 13.25 0.73 -3.96
CA PRO A 157 13.64 -0.67 -3.76
C PRO A 157 14.12 -0.98 -2.33
N ARG A 158 14.77 -0.02 -1.66
CA ARG A 158 15.21 -0.17 -0.27
C ARG A 158 14.05 -0.33 0.70
N VAL A 159 12.95 0.41 0.52
CA VAL A 159 11.72 0.24 1.33
C VAL A 159 11.15 -1.15 1.16
N HIS A 160 11.11 -1.65 -0.07
CA HIS A 160 10.66 -3.01 -0.35
C HIS A 160 11.56 -4.06 0.31
N GLU A 161 12.88 -3.92 0.21
CA GLU A 161 13.84 -4.84 0.83
C GLU A 161 13.72 -4.84 2.35
N GLN A 162 13.61 -3.67 2.97
CA GLN A 162 13.46 -3.53 4.41
C GLN A 162 12.14 -4.10 4.90
N LEU A 163 11.04 -3.87 4.18
CA LEU A 163 9.76 -4.52 4.43
C LEU A 163 9.89 -6.04 4.41
N MET A 164 10.51 -6.61 3.37
CA MET A 164 10.72 -8.03 3.24
C MET A 164 11.56 -8.59 4.39
N ARG A 165 12.58 -7.87 4.82
CA ARG A 165 13.42 -8.24 5.95
C ARG A 165 12.60 -8.32 7.24
N LEU A 166 11.80 -7.30 7.57
CA LEU A 166 10.93 -7.29 8.75
C LEU A 166 9.91 -8.43 8.71
N LEU A 167 9.27 -8.65 7.56
CA LEU A 167 8.31 -9.72 7.36
C LEU A 167 8.96 -11.12 7.48
N GLY A 168 10.24 -11.24 7.14
CA GLY A 168 11.00 -12.47 7.32
C GLY A 168 11.28 -12.78 8.79
N LEU A 169 11.55 -11.76 9.60
CA LEU A 169 11.91 -11.88 11.00
C LEU A 169 10.68 -12.10 11.91
N ALA A 170 9.55 -11.44 11.63
CA ALA A 170 8.37 -11.52 12.49
C ALA A 170 7.06 -11.46 11.70
N ARG A 171 5.96 -11.88 12.33
CA ARG A 171 4.60 -11.83 11.74
C ARG A 171 3.85 -10.55 12.06
N TRP A 172 4.16 -9.90 13.18
CA TRP A 172 3.43 -8.71 13.62
C TRP A 172 3.54 -7.52 12.64
N PRO A 173 4.66 -7.27 11.90
CA PRO A 173 4.76 -6.13 11.00
C PRO A 173 3.68 -6.12 9.91
N ALA A 174 3.34 -7.29 9.37
CA ALA A 174 2.28 -7.40 8.38
C ALA A 174 0.95 -6.90 8.92
N LYS A 175 0.55 -7.39 10.11
CA LYS A 175 -0.69 -7.00 10.77
C LYS A 175 -0.70 -5.51 11.14
N TYR A 176 0.42 -5.01 11.67
CA TYR A 176 0.54 -3.60 12.06
C TYR A 176 0.41 -2.67 10.85
N LEU A 177 1.10 -2.97 9.76
CA LEU A 177 1.03 -2.21 8.51
C LEU A 177 -0.36 -2.28 7.83
N GLN A 178 -1.11 -3.37 8.02
CA GLN A 178 -2.50 -3.43 7.56
C GLN A 178 -3.41 -2.48 8.34
N GLN A 179 -3.22 -2.37 9.65
CA GLN A 179 -3.99 -1.50 10.53
C GLN A 179 -3.56 -0.03 10.42
N HIS A 180 -2.26 0.22 10.22
CA HIS A 180 -1.64 1.55 10.18
C HIS A 180 -0.81 1.72 8.89
N PRO A 181 -1.46 1.74 7.73
CA PRO A 181 -0.74 1.70 6.44
C PRO A 181 0.20 2.88 6.22
N GLY A 182 -0.07 4.04 6.79
CA GLY A 182 0.78 5.23 6.66
C GLY A 182 2.17 5.09 7.27
N VAL A 183 2.39 4.13 8.20
CA VAL A 183 3.72 3.95 8.83
C VAL A 183 4.73 3.25 7.91
N ILE A 184 4.32 2.78 6.74
CA ILE A 184 5.26 2.23 5.74
C ILE A 184 6.32 3.26 5.31
N ASP A 185 5.98 4.54 5.36
CA ASP A 185 6.91 5.63 5.02
C ASP A 185 8.11 5.68 5.97
N GLU A 186 7.97 5.16 7.20
CA GLU A 186 9.06 5.07 8.17
C GLU A 186 10.19 4.14 7.70
N LEU A 187 9.86 3.16 6.87
CA LEU A 187 10.87 2.28 6.26
C LEU A 187 11.77 3.00 5.24
N ALA A 188 11.38 4.19 4.79
CA ALA A 188 12.20 4.99 3.88
C ALA A 188 13.37 5.69 4.57
N GLY A 189 13.32 5.84 5.89
CA GLY A 189 14.32 6.53 6.70
C GLY A 189 15.26 5.56 7.41
N GLU A 190 16.37 5.15 6.77
CA GLU A 190 17.38 4.30 7.43
C GLU A 190 17.91 4.92 8.73
N ALA A 191 18.11 6.24 8.75
CA ALA A 191 18.57 6.97 9.94
C ALA A 191 17.55 6.88 11.07
N LEU A 192 16.25 7.04 10.76
CA LEU A 192 15.18 6.99 11.75
C LEU A 192 15.02 5.61 12.40
N LEU A 193 15.34 4.54 11.68
CA LEU A 193 15.36 3.18 12.24
C LEU A 193 16.65 2.87 13.01
N ALA A 194 17.74 3.62 12.75
CA ALA A 194 19.01 3.45 13.45
C ALA A 194 19.09 4.27 14.75
N GLU A 195 18.37 5.39 14.82
CA GLU A 195 18.37 6.29 15.97
C GLU A 195 17.45 5.77 17.09
N ARG A 196 17.91 5.89 18.32
CA ARG A 196 17.10 5.56 19.50
C ARG A 196 16.03 6.64 19.71
N PHE A 197 14.90 6.26 20.29
CA PHE A 197 13.87 7.20 20.72
C PHE A 197 14.42 8.20 21.76
N VAL A 198 14.21 9.48 21.50
CA VAL A 198 14.59 10.57 22.41
C VAL A 198 13.33 11.38 22.70
N PRO A 199 12.75 11.29 23.91
CA PRO A 199 11.49 11.98 24.25
C PRO A 199 11.50 13.47 23.95
N ALA A 200 12.59 14.17 24.25
CA ALA A 200 12.71 15.60 24.03
C ALA A 200 12.66 15.98 22.53
N GLU A 201 13.24 15.16 21.64
CA GLU A 201 13.19 15.39 20.20
C GLU A 201 11.78 15.12 19.65
N PHE A 202 11.12 14.10 20.19
CA PHE A 202 9.73 13.78 19.84
C PHE A 202 8.78 14.91 20.25
N GLU A 203 8.92 15.45 21.47
CA GLU A 203 8.13 16.60 21.91
C GLU A 203 8.36 17.82 21.03
N GLN A 204 9.62 18.16 20.72
CA GLN A 204 9.95 19.29 19.84
C GLN A 204 9.38 19.14 18.44
N GLU A 205 9.36 17.93 17.89
CA GLU A 205 8.76 17.66 16.59
C GLU A 205 7.24 17.82 16.62
N LEU A 206 6.59 17.35 17.68
CA LEU A 206 5.15 17.54 17.88
C LEU A 206 4.80 19.03 18.02
N GLU A 207 5.57 19.78 18.80
CA GLU A 207 5.38 21.23 18.97
C GLU A 207 5.50 21.97 17.63
N ARG A 208 6.54 21.69 16.84
CA ARG A 208 6.73 22.29 15.50
C ARG A 208 5.55 22.02 14.57
N ARG A 209 5.03 20.79 14.59
CA ARG A 209 3.86 20.42 13.77
C ARG A 209 2.59 21.12 14.27
N LEU A 210 2.42 21.22 15.57
CA LEU A 210 1.30 21.92 16.18
C LEU A 210 1.33 23.41 15.82
N GLU A 211 2.47 24.09 15.93
CA GLU A 211 2.66 25.48 15.51
C GLU A 211 2.32 25.69 14.04
N SER A 212 2.74 24.77 13.18
CA SER A 212 2.40 24.79 11.76
C SER A 212 0.89 24.69 11.52
N LEU A 213 0.19 23.80 12.21
CA LEU A 213 -1.28 23.67 12.10
C LEU A 213 -1.99 24.92 12.64
N GLN A 214 -1.51 25.50 13.72
CA GLN A 214 -2.07 26.74 14.29
C GLN A 214 -1.88 27.92 13.33
N SER A 215 -0.70 28.04 12.70
CA SER A 215 -0.39 29.11 11.76
C SER A 215 -1.24 29.05 10.48
N THR A 216 -1.68 27.85 10.09
CA THR A 216 -2.57 27.64 8.90
C THR A 216 -4.06 27.66 9.26
N GLY A 217 -4.41 27.81 10.55
CA GLY A 217 -5.79 27.79 11.01
C GLY A 217 -6.45 26.38 10.94
N GLN A 218 -5.64 25.32 10.89
CA GLN A 218 -6.08 23.93 10.78
C GLN A 218 -5.97 23.15 12.08
N ALA A 219 -5.81 23.84 13.22
CA ALA A 219 -5.63 23.24 14.55
C ALA A 219 -6.97 22.93 15.23
N ASP A 220 -7.90 22.26 14.54
CA ASP A 220 -9.08 21.70 15.19
C ASP A 220 -8.73 20.43 15.99
N GLU A 221 -9.61 20.04 16.91
CA GLU A 221 -9.38 18.91 17.81
C GLU A 221 -9.12 17.58 17.08
N GLU A 222 -9.85 17.33 16.01
CA GLU A 222 -9.68 16.10 15.21
C GLU A 222 -8.32 16.07 14.52
N THR A 223 -7.89 17.18 13.94
CA THR A 223 -6.58 17.31 13.30
C THR A 223 -5.44 17.10 14.29
N LEU A 224 -5.57 17.65 15.51
CA LEU A 224 -4.61 17.47 16.60
C LEU A 224 -4.54 16.01 17.05
N LEU A 225 -5.68 15.36 17.27
CA LEU A 225 -5.74 13.96 17.64
C LEU A 225 -5.14 13.06 16.53
N ASN A 226 -5.39 13.38 15.28
CA ASN A 226 -4.80 12.66 14.15
C ASN A 226 -3.28 12.85 14.07
N LEU A 227 -2.77 14.05 14.36
CA LEU A 227 -1.33 14.31 14.47
C LEU A 227 -0.69 13.40 15.54
N LEU A 228 -1.26 13.41 16.75
CA LEU A 228 -0.76 12.59 17.85
C LEU A 228 -0.80 11.08 17.55
N ARG A 229 -1.92 10.59 16.99
CA ARG A 229 -2.04 9.18 16.61
C ARG A 229 -0.99 8.78 15.58
N ARG A 230 -0.78 9.58 14.53
CA ARG A 230 0.23 9.30 13.51
C ARG A 230 1.64 9.29 14.08
N ALA A 231 1.99 10.27 14.90
CA ALA A 231 3.30 10.32 15.54
C ALA A 231 3.54 9.11 16.45
N HIS A 232 2.55 8.77 17.28
CA HIS A 232 2.60 7.59 18.16
C HIS A 232 2.78 6.29 17.35
N HIS A 233 1.96 6.08 16.32
CA HIS A 233 2.08 4.87 15.50
C HIS A 233 3.40 4.77 14.75
N ALA A 234 3.95 5.90 14.29
CA ALA A 234 5.25 5.94 13.67
C ALA A 234 6.34 5.49 14.65
N GLU A 235 6.35 6.03 15.86
CA GLU A 235 7.38 5.70 16.85
C GLU A 235 7.25 4.28 17.39
N VAL A 236 6.04 3.81 17.68
CA VAL A 236 5.80 2.40 18.04
C VAL A 236 6.33 1.48 16.95
N PHE A 237 6.08 1.79 15.70
CA PHE A 237 6.57 0.97 14.58
C PHE A 237 8.09 0.97 14.49
N ARG A 238 8.74 2.12 14.64
CA ARG A 238 10.21 2.24 14.64
C ARG A 238 10.83 1.45 15.79
N THR A 239 10.30 1.58 17.00
CA THR A 239 10.78 0.85 18.18
C THR A 239 10.65 -0.65 17.98
N LEU A 240 9.48 -1.13 17.54
CA LEU A 240 9.27 -2.54 17.26
C LEU A 240 10.12 -3.06 16.08
N ALA A 241 10.38 -2.25 15.07
CA ALA A 241 11.26 -2.61 13.97
C ALA A 241 12.72 -2.75 14.43
N ARG A 242 13.19 -1.86 15.31
CA ARG A 242 14.53 -1.94 15.94
C ARG A 242 14.68 -3.19 16.81
N ASP A 243 13.65 -3.53 17.58
CA ASP A 243 13.61 -4.75 18.41
C ASP A 243 13.73 -6.00 17.55
N VAL A 244 12.88 -6.15 16.54
CA VAL A 244 12.88 -7.29 15.61
C VAL A 244 14.23 -7.44 14.88
N GLU A 245 14.88 -6.33 14.54
CA GLU A 245 16.22 -6.33 13.93
C GLU A 245 17.35 -6.57 14.94
N GLY A 246 17.03 -6.71 16.25
CA GLY A 246 18.02 -6.90 17.30
C GLY A 246 18.91 -5.69 17.56
N ARG A 247 18.42 -4.49 17.25
CA ARG A 247 19.17 -3.24 17.44
C ARG A 247 19.00 -2.64 18.82
N ILE A 248 17.96 -3.03 19.54
CA ILE A 248 17.67 -2.63 20.91
C ILE A 248 17.37 -3.86 21.77
N THR A 249 17.57 -3.73 23.09
CA THR A 249 17.23 -4.77 24.05
C THR A 249 15.78 -4.65 24.53
N VAL A 250 15.27 -5.73 25.16
CA VAL A 250 13.91 -5.74 25.72
C VAL A 250 13.72 -4.63 26.76
N GLU A 251 14.75 -4.36 27.58
CA GLU A 251 14.75 -3.28 28.55
C GLU A 251 14.61 -1.90 27.86
N GLN A 252 15.32 -1.71 26.74
CA GLN A 252 15.25 -0.48 25.96
C GLN A 252 13.87 -0.30 25.30
N VAL A 253 13.22 -1.41 24.85
CA VAL A 253 11.84 -1.37 24.34
C VAL A 253 10.86 -0.90 25.42
N ALA A 254 11.12 -1.26 26.68
CA ALA A 254 10.25 -0.87 27.79
C ALA A 254 10.46 0.60 28.23
N ASP A 255 11.65 1.14 27.96
CA ASP A 255 12.00 2.53 28.28
C ASP A 255 11.59 3.53 27.18
N ASP A 256 11.55 3.09 25.90
CA ASP A 256 11.15 3.88 24.73
C ASP A 256 9.61 3.90 24.59
#